data_5d40fbac34f1f70f293a2c507c885846
#
_entry.id   5d40fbac34f1f70f293a2c507c885846
#
_cell.length_a   1.000
_cell.length_b   1.000
_cell.length_c   1.000
_cell.angle_alpha   90.00
_cell.angle_beta   90.00
_cell.angle_gamma   90.00
#
_symmetry.space_group_name_H-M   'P 1'
#
loop_
_entity.id
_entity.type
_entity.pdbx_description
1 polymer ?
#
loop_
_entity_poly.entity_id
_entity_poly.type
_entity_poly.pdbx_seq_one_letter_code
_entity_poly.pdbx_strand_id
1 'polypeptide(L)'
;MSARARPRILLPDGPVIAARHGRAVLLEASGELAFADPAAVRARLEAAAVPILCHGPATARRLGLRAFPAADVLELFAFARPAEPVVPSPAGLADALGLERPRGLEAEARVVREAAIALLRDLAAARASPANAFAAGLAALMGQAGWPWAASVLAALGAPDAAPDARALRVWERLAEWEEVPLPPPPA
;
A
#
# COMPACT_ATOMS: atom_id res chain seq x y z
N MET A 1 0.76 -29.06 -17.12
CA MET A 1 1.32 -28.33 -15.96
C MET A 1 1.73 -26.95 -16.46
N SER A 2 0.91 -25.93 -16.25
CA SER A 2 1.24 -24.54 -16.63
C SER A 2 2.34 -24.05 -15.72
N ALA A 3 3.47 -23.63 -16.27
CA ALA A 3 4.57 -23.03 -15.52
C ALA A 3 4.04 -21.76 -14.83
N ARG A 4 3.88 -21.81 -13.50
CA ARG A 4 3.49 -20.62 -12.72
C ARG A 4 4.50 -19.50 -13.00
N ALA A 5 4.02 -18.37 -13.51
CA ALA A 5 4.83 -17.20 -13.76
C ALA A 5 5.64 -16.85 -12.48
N ARG A 6 6.91 -16.47 -12.68
CA ARG A 6 7.75 -16.02 -11.55
C ARG A 6 7.17 -14.71 -11.00
N PRO A 7 7.05 -14.56 -9.66
CA PRO A 7 6.56 -13.33 -9.07
C PRO A 7 7.47 -12.17 -9.46
N ARG A 8 6.86 -11.07 -9.88
CA ARG A 8 7.55 -9.85 -10.27
C ARG A 8 7.12 -8.72 -9.35
N ILE A 9 8.07 -8.04 -8.75
CA ILE A 9 7.78 -6.83 -7.99
C ILE A 9 7.64 -5.69 -8.98
N LEU A 10 6.41 -5.22 -9.10
CA LEU A 10 6.01 -4.11 -9.95
C LEU A 10 5.47 -3.00 -9.06
N LEU A 11 5.94 -1.78 -9.22
CA LEU A 11 5.37 -0.61 -8.58
C LEU A 11 4.49 0.14 -9.56
N PRO A 12 3.49 0.93 -9.10
CA PRO A 12 2.84 1.94 -9.92
C PRO A 12 3.86 2.90 -10.54
N ASP A 13 3.56 3.40 -11.75
CA ASP A 13 4.50 4.21 -12.54
C ASP A 13 4.68 5.64 -12.03
N GLY A 14 3.87 6.08 -11.07
CA GLY A 14 3.94 7.44 -10.51
C GLY A 14 5.10 7.63 -9.54
N PRO A 15 5.50 8.89 -9.28
CA PRO A 15 6.52 9.21 -8.30
C PRO A 15 6.06 8.89 -6.89
N VAL A 16 7.00 8.64 -5.98
CA VAL A 16 6.70 8.62 -4.54
C VAL A 16 6.67 10.04 -4.02
N ILE A 17 5.62 10.39 -3.26
CA ILE A 17 5.46 11.71 -2.65
C ILE A 17 5.56 11.59 -1.14
N ALA A 18 6.53 12.30 -0.55
CA ALA A 18 6.55 12.62 0.89
C ALA A 18 6.30 14.12 1.07
N ALA A 19 5.41 14.50 2.01
CA ALA A 19 5.01 15.90 2.19
C ALA A 19 4.97 16.33 3.65
N ARG A 20 5.43 17.56 3.93
CA ARG A 20 5.43 18.17 5.25
C ARG A 20 5.32 19.71 5.12
N HIS A 21 4.32 20.31 5.79
CA HIS A 21 4.20 21.77 5.92
C HIS A 21 4.37 22.56 4.61
N GLY A 22 3.60 22.23 3.56
CA GLY A 22 3.64 22.95 2.30
C GLY A 22 4.88 22.66 1.43
N ARG A 23 5.65 21.64 1.76
CA ARG A 23 6.79 21.15 0.96
C ARG A 23 6.63 19.69 0.66
N ALA A 24 7.12 19.26 -0.48
CA ALA A 24 7.18 17.86 -0.86
C ALA A 24 8.56 17.47 -1.39
N VAL A 25 8.83 16.18 -1.34
CA VAL A 25 9.87 15.52 -2.11
C VAL A 25 9.18 14.52 -3.04
N LEU A 26 9.55 14.57 -4.30
CA LEU A 26 9.20 13.61 -5.32
C LEU A 26 10.39 12.67 -5.53
N LEU A 27 10.18 11.37 -5.38
CA LEU A 27 11.17 10.35 -5.74
C LEU A 27 10.68 9.64 -7.00
N GLU A 28 11.34 9.90 -8.10
CA GLU A 28 11.02 9.29 -9.40
C GLU A 28 11.43 7.82 -9.45
N ALA A 29 10.91 7.09 -10.43
CA ALA A 29 11.26 5.68 -10.66
C ALA A 29 12.77 5.49 -10.92
N SER A 30 13.43 6.47 -11.53
CA SER A 30 14.88 6.51 -11.72
C SER A 30 15.70 6.57 -10.44
N GLY A 31 15.06 6.94 -9.31
CA GLY A 31 15.72 7.22 -8.03
C GLY A 31 16.11 8.68 -7.84
N GLU A 32 15.83 9.53 -8.82
CA GLU A 32 16.03 10.98 -8.71
C GLU A 32 15.08 11.58 -7.67
N LEU A 33 15.58 12.50 -6.85
CA LEU A 33 14.83 13.23 -5.85
C LEU A 33 14.72 14.69 -6.26
N ALA A 34 13.49 15.22 -6.22
CA ALA A 34 13.20 16.62 -6.48
C ALA A 34 12.37 17.23 -5.33
N PHE A 35 12.78 18.39 -4.83
CA PHE A 35 11.93 19.18 -3.94
C PHE A 35 10.87 19.91 -4.77
N ALA A 36 9.65 19.93 -4.25
CA ALA A 36 8.50 20.54 -4.91
C ALA A 36 7.64 21.33 -3.91
N ASP A 37 7.10 22.43 -4.37
CA ASP A 37 6.01 23.13 -3.70
C ASP A 37 4.64 22.55 -4.08
N PRO A 38 3.54 22.96 -3.45
CA PRO A 38 2.21 22.44 -3.76
C PRO A 38 1.76 22.68 -5.22
N ALA A 39 2.21 23.76 -5.85
CA ALA A 39 1.85 24.07 -7.24
C ALA A 39 2.54 23.10 -8.20
N ALA A 40 3.83 22.84 -7.98
CA ALA A 40 4.60 21.85 -8.75
C ALA A 40 4.06 20.43 -8.55
N VAL A 41 3.67 20.06 -7.31
CA VAL A 41 3.03 18.77 -7.05
C VAL A 41 1.71 18.66 -7.82
N ARG A 42 0.87 19.70 -7.80
CA ARG A 42 -0.41 19.73 -8.54
C ARG A 42 -0.18 19.51 -10.04
N ALA A 43 0.73 20.28 -10.63
CA ALA A 43 1.06 20.13 -12.05
C ALA A 43 1.56 18.71 -12.38
N ARG A 44 2.33 18.11 -11.48
CA ARG A 44 2.81 16.73 -11.65
C ARG A 44 1.68 15.70 -11.56
N LEU A 45 0.70 15.90 -10.66
CA LEU A 45 -0.49 15.04 -10.53
C LEU A 45 -1.41 15.12 -11.76
N GLU A 46 -1.51 16.28 -12.40
CA GLU A 46 -2.31 16.49 -13.61
C GLU A 46 -1.66 15.83 -14.85
N ALA A 47 -0.33 15.74 -14.87
CA ALA A 47 0.44 15.25 -16.01
C ALA A 47 0.84 13.77 -15.92
N ALA A 48 0.63 13.10 -14.79
CA ALA A 48 1.29 11.83 -14.52
C ALA A 48 0.39 10.71 -14.01
N ALA A 49 1.00 9.53 -13.98
CA ALA A 49 0.47 8.35 -13.34
C ALA A 49 0.24 8.57 -11.83
N VAL A 50 -0.63 7.73 -11.26
CA VAL A 50 -1.03 7.76 -9.85
C VAL A 50 0.19 7.69 -8.93
N PRO A 51 0.43 8.68 -8.06
CA PRO A 51 1.60 8.71 -7.19
C PRO A 51 1.50 7.68 -6.06
N ILE A 52 2.66 7.25 -5.57
CA ILE A 52 2.77 6.43 -4.37
C ILE A 52 2.98 7.34 -3.17
N LEU A 53 2.29 7.10 -2.07
CA LEU A 53 2.45 7.88 -0.83
C LEU A 53 2.04 7.09 0.41
N CYS A 54 2.27 7.68 1.58
CA CYS A 54 1.77 7.19 2.85
C CYS A 54 0.71 8.16 3.38
N HIS A 55 -0.53 7.67 3.54
CA HIS A 55 -1.69 8.39 4.05
C HIS A 55 -2.14 9.56 3.15
N GLY A 56 -2.88 9.23 2.08
CA GLY A 56 -3.39 10.18 1.08
C GLY A 56 -4.06 11.43 1.65
N PRO A 57 -5.06 11.31 2.54
CA PRO A 57 -5.72 12.47 3.14
C PRO A 57 -4.78 13.40 3.92
N ALA A 58 -3.81 12.85 4.65
CA ALA A 58 -2.84 13.67 5.37
C ALA A 58 -1.86 14.37 4.43
N THR A 59 -1.43 13.70 3.36
CA THR A 59 -0.55 14.27 2.34
C THR A 59 -1.24 15.43 1.61
N ALA A 60 -2.48 15.24 1.16
CA ALA A 60 -3.27 16.29 0.52
C ALA A 60 -3.42 17.50 1.44
N ARG A 61 -3.79 17.30 2.71
CA ARG A 61 -3.93 18.38 3.69
C ARG A 61 -2.61 19.13 3.95
N ARG A 62 -1.49 18.44 4.06
CA ARG A 62 -0.16 19.05 4.26
C ARG A 62 0.26 19.94 3.08
N LEU A 63 -0.22 19.62 1.89
CA LEU A 63 0.05 20.37 0.67
C LEU A 63 -1.02 21.43 0.36
N GLY A 64 -2.09 21.51 1.14
CA GLY A 64 -3.23 22.39 0.84
C GLY A 64 -3.93 22.02 -0.47
N LEU A 65 -3.88 20.75 -0.86
CA LEU A 65 -4.52 20.21 -2.05
C LEU A 65 -5.87 19.55 -1.72
N ARG A 66 -6.74 19.47 -2.71
CA ARG A 66 -7.92 18.59 -2.62
C ARG A 66 -7.46 17.12 -2.66
N ALA A 67 -8.33 16.21 -2.21
CA ALA A 67 -8.09 14.78 -2.35
C ALA A 67 -7.84 14.41 -3.82
N PHE A 68 -6.88 13.56 -4.06
CA PHE A 68 -6.49 13.07 -5.38
C PHE A 68 -6.24 11.55 -5.32
N PRO A 69 -6.39 10.83 -6.44
CA PRO A 69 -6.08 9.41 -6.52
C PRO A 69 -4.60 9.15 -6.21
N ALA A 70 -4.33 8.17 -5.37
CA ALA A 70 -2.96 7.80 -4.99
C ALA A 70 -2.88 6.32 -4.66
N ALA A 71 -1.73 5.71 -4.90
CA ALA A 71 -1.37 4.40 -4.40
C ALA A 71 -0.88 4.54 -2.95
N ASP A 72 -1.82 4.48 -2.00
CA ASP A 72 -1.51 4.62 -0.57
C ASP A 72 -0.91 3.32 -0.04
N VAL A 73 0.30 3.41 0.52
CA VAL A 73 1.01 2.24 1.06
C VAL A 73 0.32 1.68 2.30
N LEU A 74 -0.48 2.46 3.02
CA LEU A 74 -1.29 1.95 4.14
C LEU A 74 -2.40 1.01 3.66
N GLU A 75 -2.99 1.27 2.49
CA GLU A 75 -3.96 0.34 1.88
C GLU A 75 -3.27 -0.97 1.48
N LEU A 76 -2.08 -0.88 0.89
CA LEU A 76 -1.27 -2.06 0.57
C LEU A 76 -0.87 -2.82 1.84
N PHE A 77 -0.53 -2.11 2.92
CA PHE A 77 -0.22 -2.72 4.22
C PHE A 77 -1.42 -3.49 4.77
N ALA A 78 -2.60 -2.87 4.79
CA ALA A 78 -3.83 -3.50 5.26
C ALA A 78 -4.20 -4.74 4.41
N PHE A 79 -3.90 -4.73 3.11
CA PHE A 79 -4.10 -5.87 2.23
C PHE A 79 -3.10 -7.00 2.50
N ALA A 80 -1.81 -6.67 2.66
CA ALA A 80 -0.74 -7.66 2.82
C ALA A 80 -0.65 -8.22 4.24
N ARG A 81 -1.02 -7.43 5.25
CA ARG A 81 -0.96 -7.77 6.67
C ARG A 81 -2.26 -7.41 7.37
N PRO A 82 -3.36 -8.11 7.05
CA PRO A 82 -4.67 -7.82 7.65
C PRO A 82 -4.61 -8.00 9.16
N ALA A 83 -5.28 -7.09 9.88
CA ALA A 83 -5.35 -7.03 11.35
C ALA A 83 -4.03 -6.68 12.08
N GLU A 84 -2.93 -6.41 11.38
CA GLU A 84 -1.73 -5.86 12.01
C GLU A 84 -1.87 -4.33 12.18
N PRO A 85 -1.62 -3.79 13.38
CA PRO A 85 -1.67 -2.34 13.59
C PRO A 85 -0.43 -1.66 13.00
N VAL A 86 -0.62 -0.48 12.42
CA VAL A 86 0.47 0.37 11.94
C VAL A 86 0.19 1.84 12.23
N VAL A 87 1.19 2.56 12.71
CA VAL A 87 1.08 4.02 12.81
C VAL A 87 1.07 4.62 11.41
N PRO A 88 0.06 5.44 11.03
CA PRO A 88 -0.12 5.93 9.66
C PRO A 88 0.89 7.03 9.29
N SER A 89 2.15 6.65 9.21
CA SER A 89 3.27 7.52 8.87
C SER A 89 4.43 6.74 8.25
N PRO A 90 5.34 7.37 7.49
CA PRO A 90 6.53 6.70 6.99
C PRO A 90 7.39 6.06 8.09
N ALA A 91 7.50 6.71 9.25
CA ALA A 91 8.20 6.15 10.41
C ALA A 91 7.50 4.90 10.97
N GLY A 92 6.15 4.94 11.06
CA GLY A 92 5.38 3.79 11.50
C GLY A 92 5.47 2.61 10.54
N LEU A 93 5.48 2.86 9.24
CA LEU A 93 5.74 1.82 8.23
C LEU A 93 7.15 1.23 8.41
N ALA A 94 8.16 2.08 8.66
CA ALA A 94 9.52 1.61 8.92
C ALA A 94 9.57 0.69 10.14
N ASP A 95 8.96 1.11 11.25
CA ASP A 95 8.92 0.32 12.49
C ASP A 95 8.21 -1.03 12.27
N ALA A 96 7.05 -1.03 11.60
CA ALA A 96 6.26 -2.24 11.35
C ALA A 96 6.94 -3.24 10.39
N LEU A 97 7.80 -2.75 9.50
CA LEU A 97 8.47 -3.56 8.47
C LEU A 97 9.96 -3.82 8.78
N GLY A 98 10.46 -3.36 9.91
CA GLY A 98 11.88 -3.51 10.29
C GLY A 98 12.83 -2.74 9.36
N LEU A 99 12.37 -1.62 8.79
CA LEU A 99 13.18 -0.73 7.96
C LEU A 99 13.87 0.34 8.81
N GLU A 100 14.88 0.99 8.25
CA GLU A 100 15.53 2.11 8.91
C GLU A 100 14.55 3.28 9.08
N ARG A 101 14.48 3.85 10.29
CA ARG A 101 13.57 4.95 10.59
C ARG A 101 14.00 6.21 9.87
N PRO A 102 13.13 6.85 9.07
CA PRO A 102 13.52 7.98 8.22
C PRO A 102 13.79 9.26 8.99
N ARG A 103 14.81 10.01 8.56
CA ARG A 103 15.13 11.34 9.06
C ARG A 103 15.03 12.35 7.92
N GLY A 104 13.94 13.13 7.87
CA GLY A 104 13.68 14.12 6.82
C GLY A 104 12.91 13.58 5.63
N LEU A 105 12.43 14.51 4.77
CA LEU A 105 11.50 14.20 3.69
C LEU A 105 12.07 13.24 2.63
N GLU A 106 13.35 13.37 2.29
CA GLU A 106 13.98 12.49 1.31
C GLU A 106 14.01 11.04 1.80
N ALA A 107 14.38 10.84 3.07
CA ALA A 107 14.37 9.52 3.69
C ALA A 107 12.94 8.99 3.84
N GLU A 108 11.95 9.86 4.13
CA GLU A 108 10.53 9.47 4.16
C GLU A 108 10.06 8.95 2.80
N ALA A 109 10.43 9.62 1.69
CA ALA A 109 10.08 9.16 0.34
C ALA A 109 10.73 7.80 0.01
N ARG A 110 12.00 7.61 0.38
CA ARG A 110 12.69 6.33 0.20
C ARG A 110 12.02 5.21 0.99
N VAL A 111 11.72 5.45 2.27
CA VAL A 111 11.05 4.47 3.14
C VAL A 111 9.67 4.08 2.61
N VAL A 112 8.88 5.03 2.11
CA VAL A 112 7.57 4.72 1.49
C VAL A 112 7.73 3.77 0.30
N ARG A 113 8.75 4.00 -0.55
CA ARG A 113 9.07 3.09 -1.67
C ARG A 113 9.51 1.72 -1.19
N GLU A 114 10.41 1.68 -0.22
CA GLU A 114 10.94 0.44 0.37
C GLU A 114 9.85 -0.37 1.06
N ALA A 115 8.94 0.30 1.78
CA ALA A 115 7.79 -0.33 2.40
C ALA A 115 6.87 -0.99 1.38
N ALA A 116 6.55 -0.31 0.27
CA ALA A 116 5.77 -0.89 -0.82
C ALA A 116 6.45 -2.13 -1.41
N ILE A 117 7.76 -2.07 -1.65
CA ILE A 117 8.55 -3.21 -2.15
C ILE A 117 8.55 -4.37 -1.16
N ALA A 118 8.72 -4.09 0.14
CA ALA A 118 8.74 -5.11 1.19
C ALA A 118 7.39 -5.84 1.25
N LEU A 119 6.28 -5.11 1.28
CA LEU A 119 4.94 -5.68 1.31
C LEU A 119 4.63 -6.54 0.07
N LEU A 120 5.02 -6.09 -1.12
CA LEU A 120 4.87 -6.88 -2.34
C LEU A 120 5.76 -8.15 -2.33
N ARG A 121 6.95 -8.09 -1.73
CA ARG A 121 7.80 -9.26 -1.53
C ARG A 121 7.20 -10.25 -0.54
N ASP A 122 6.59 -9.76 0.55
CA ASP A 122 5.88 -10.61 1.51
C ASP A 122 4.73 -11.36 0.83
N LEU A 123 3.92 -10.67 0.03
CA LEU A 123 2.85 -11.28 -0.77
C LEU A 123 3.40 -12.33 -1.75
N ALA A 124 4.51 -12.01 -2.44
CA ALA A 124 5.15 -12.94 -3.36
C ALA A 124 5.69 -14.20 -2.66
N ALA A 125 6.27 -14.04 -1.49
CA ALA A 125 6.78 -15.14 -0.68
C ALA A 125 5.63 -16.02 -0.14
N ALA A 126 4.55 -15.40 0.31
CA ALA A 126 3.40 -16.08 0.90
C ALA A 126 2.32 -16.48 -0.12
N ARG A 127 2.56 -16.36 -1.43
CA ARG A 127 1.55 -16.61 -2.49
C ARG A 127 0.93 -18.01 -2.46
N ALA A 128 1.64 -19.01 -1.95
CA ALA A 128 1.15 -20.39 -1.83
C ALA A 128 0.47 -20.67 -0.48
N SER A 129 0.45 -19.71 0.42
CA SER A 129 -0.21 -19.85 1.72
C SER A 129 -1.73 -19.99 1.54
N PRO A 130 -2.39 -20.88 2.29
CA PRO A 130 -3.84 -20.96 2.32
C PRO A 130 -4.52 -19.62 2.68
N ALA A 131 -3.89 -18.80 3.52
CA ALA A 131 -4.37 -17.46 3.87
C ALA A 131 -4.50 -16.55 2.64
N ASN A 132 -3.68 -16.75 1.61
CA ASN A 132 -3.69 -15.97 0.38
C ASN A 132 -4.45 -16.65 -0.79
N ALA A 133 -5.19 -17.74 -0.52
CA ALA A 133 -5.88 -18.50 -1.56
C ALA A 133 -6.82 -17.66 -2.45
N PHE A 134 -7.38 -16.57 -1.89
CA PHE A 134 -8.30 -15.66 -2.58
C PHE A 134 -7.74 -14.26 -2.78
N ALA A 135 -6.50 -14.00 -2.37
CA ALA A 135 -5.89 -12.68 -2.47
C ALA A 135 -5.86 -12.14 -3.91
N ALA A 136 -5.59 -13.01 -4.90
CA ALA A 136 -5.60 -12.61 -6.29
C ALA A 136 -7.01 -12.21 -6.78
N GLY A 137 -8.04 -12.98 -6.44
CA GLY A 137 -9.43 -12.65 -6.77
C GLY A 137 -9.91 -11.38 -6.10
N LEU A 138 -9.48 -11.13 -4.84
CA LEU A 138 -9.77 -9.89 -4.13
C LEU A 138 -9.06 -8.69 -4.79
N ALA A 139 -7.76 -8.82 -5.12
CA ALA A 139 -7.01 -7.76 -5.79
C ALA A 139 -7.63 -7.40 -7.15
N ALA A 140 -8.05 -8.40 -7.92
CA ALA A 140 -8.74 -8.20 -9.19
C ALA A 140 -10.07 -7.46 -9.01
N LEU A 141 -10.86 -7.82 -7.99
CA LEU A 141 -12.11 -7.14 -7.66
C LEU A 141 -11.89 -5.69 -7.24
N MET A 142 -10.92 -5.44 -6.35
CA MET A 142 -10.54 -4.09 -5.94
C MET A 142 -10.01 -3.26 -7.11
N GLY A 143 -9.29 -3.90 -8.05
CA GLY A 143 -8.82 -3.27 -9.29
C GLY A 143 -9.97 -2.79 -10.18
N GLN A 144 -11.06 -3.54 -10.29
CA GLN A 144 -12.27 -3.09 -10.98
C GLN A 144 -12.90 -1.85 -10.31
N ALA A 145 -12.75 -1.72 -8.99
CA ALA A 145 -13.15 -0.53 -8.24
C ALA A 145 -12.13 0.61 -8.29
N GLY A 146 -11.03 0.47 -9.04
CA GLY A 146 -10.01 1.49 -9.22
C GLY A 146 -8.88 1.48 -8.19
N TRP A 147 -8.68 0.39 -7.46
CA TRP A 147 -7.57 0.29 -6.51
C TRP A 147 -6.21 0.29 -7.22
N PRO A 148 -5.33 1.29 -6.99
CA PRO A 148 -4.11 1.46 -7.77
C PRO A 148 -3.07 0.35 -7.58
N TRP A 149 -3.12 -0.38 -6.48
CA TRP A 149 -2.19 -1.47 -6.19
C TRP A 149 -2.53 -2.79 -6.89
N ALA A 150 -3.70 -2.91 -7.51
CA ALA A 150 -4.19 -4.18 -8.04
C ALA A 150 -3.19 -4.86 -8.97
N ALA A 151 -2.68 -4.17 -9.97
CA ALA A 151 -1.71 -4.74 -10.93
C ALA A 151 -0.41 -5.19 -10.24
N SER A 152 0.08 -4.39 -9.29
CA SER A 152 1.29 -4.69 -8.50
C SER A 152 1.11 -5.95 -7.64
N VAL A 153 -0.02 -6.05 -6.96
CA VAL A 153 -0.36 -7.20 -6.11
C VAL A 153 -0.56 -8.47 -6.96
N LEU A 154 -1.29 -8.38 -8.07
CA LEU A 154 -1.49 -9.50 -8.98
C LEU A 154 -0.16 -10.02 -9.56
N ALA A 155 0.74 -9.10 -9.94
CA ALA A 155 2.08 -9.46 -10.41
C ALA A 155 2.89 -10.17 -9.30
N ALA A 156 2.86 -9.66 -8.06
CA ALA A 156 3.54 -10.25 -6.91
C ALA A 156 3.01 -11.65 -6.59
N LEU A 157 1.70 -11.84 -6.68
CA LEU A 157 1.05 -13.14 -6.48
C LEU A 157 1.29 -14.12 -7.65
N GLY A 158 1.89 -13.66 -8.76
CA GLY A 158 2.10 -14.47 -9.97
C GLY A 158 0.79 -14.84 -10.67
N ALA A 159 -0.22 -13.98 -10.58
CA ALA A 159 -1.56 -14.18 -11.12
C ALA A 159 -2.07 -12.91 -11.85
N PRO A 160 -1.33 -12.39 -12.87
CA PRO A 160 -1.67 -11.14 -13.53
C PRO A 160 -3.05 -11.14 -14.18
N ASP A 161 -3.53 -12.29 -14.61
CA ASP A 161 -4.81 -12.46 -15.30
C ASP A 161 -5.91 -13.04 -14.41
N ALA A 162 -5.75 -12.90 -13.07
CA ALA A 162 -6.76 -13.43 -12.14
C ALA A 162 -8.11 -12.74 -12.34
N ALA A 163 -9.16 -13.55 -12.44
CA ALA A 163 -10.52 -13.04 -12.46
C ALA A 163 -10.96 -12.56 -11.06
N PRO A 164 -11.82 -11.54 -11.00
CA PRO A 164 -12.45 -11.13 -9.75
C PRO A 164 -13.23 -12.28 -9.12
N ASP A 165 -13.08 -12.45 -7.81
CA ASP A 165 -13.79 -13.50 -7.08
C ASP A 165 -14.48 -12.91 -5.85
N ALA A 166 -15.82 -12.84 -5.89
CA ALA A 166 -16.63 -12.32 -4.80
C ALA A 166 -16.50 -13.15 -3.49
N ARG A 167 -16.09 -14.43 -3.59
CA ARG A 167 -15.81 -15.25 -2.40
C ARG A 167 -14.63 -14.70 -1.59
N ALA A 168 -13.78 -13.90 -2.23
CA ALA A 168 -12.68 -13.23 -1.57
C ALA A 168 -13.13 -12.20 -0.52
N LEU A 169 -14.37 -11.67 -0.64
CA LEU A 169 -14.94 -10.75 0.35
C LEU A 169 -15.26 -11.42 1.68
N ARG A 170 -15.28 -12.75 1.73
CA ARG A 170 -15.45 -13.52 2.95
C ARG A 170 -14.15 -13.72 3.75
N VAL A 171 -13.22 -12.79 3.60
CA VAL A 171 -11.93 -12.83 4.31
C VAL A 171 -12.11 -12.92 5.84
N TRP A 172 -13.17 -12.29 6.36
CA TRP A 172 -13.51 -12.29 7.78
C TRP A 172 -13.90 -13.68 8.31
N GLU A 173 -14.44 -14.56 7.48
CA GLU A 173 -14.77 -15.94 7.85
C GLU A 173 -13.51 -16.81 8.08
N ARG A 174 -12.33 -16.30 7.74
CA ARG A 174 -11.05 -17.02 7.83
C ARG A 174 -10.08 -16.42 8.84
N LEU A 175 -10.34 -15.21 9.29
CA LEU A 175 -9.65 -14.70 10.46
C LEU A 175 -10.13 -15.53 11.64
N ALA A 176 -9.21 -16.09 12.42
CA ALA A 176 -9.58 -16.78 13.65
C ALA A 176 -10.58 -15.89 14.41
N GLU A 177 -11.74 -16.43 14.69
CA GLU A 177 -12.73 -15.71 15.47
C GLU A 177 -12.02 -15.23 16.75
N TRP A 178 -12.11 -13.94 17.01
CA TRP A 178 -11.72 -13.43 18.30
C TRP A 178 -12.63 -14.15 19.29
N GLU A 179 -12.09 -15.01 20.17
CA GLU A 179 -12.85 -15.51 21.28
C GLU A 179 -13.42 -14.29 21.99
N GLU A 180 -14.75 -14.11 21.91
CA GLU A 180 -15.43 -13.07 22.67
C GLU A 180 -15.12 -13.34 24.13
N VAL A 181 -14.22 -12.56 24.70
CA VAL A 181 -13.96 -12.62 26.15
C VAL A 181 -15.30 -12.24 26.80
N PRO A 182 -15.94 -13.14 27.54
CA PRO A 182 -17.21 -12.83 28.17
C PRO A 182 -17.06 -11.55 28.98
N LEU A 183 -17.93 -10.57 28.75
CA LEU A 183 -17.95 -9.35 29.53
C LEU A 183 -18.09 -9.74 31.02
N PRO A 184 -17.30 -9.17 31.94
CA PRO A 184 -17.45 -9.42 33.34
C PRO A 184 -18.88 -9.04 33.77
N PRO A 185 -19.52 -9.80 34.68
CA PRO A 185 -20.85 -9.48 35.15
C PRO A 185 -20.88 -8.06 35.74
N PRO A 186 -21.99 -7.33 35.60
CA PRO A 186 -22.11 -6.00 36.16
C PRO A 186 -21.86 -6.04 37.67
N PRO A 187 -21.24 -5.01 38.25
CA PRO A 187 -21.05 -4.93 39.72
C PRO A 187 -22.39 -4.99 40.43
N ALA A 188 -22.43 -5.76 41.52
CA ALA A 188 -23.62 -5.91 42.38
C ALA A 188 -24.00 -4.60 43.09
#